data_a4fa0410f11b15fc164256318da557d3
#
_entry.id   a4fa0410f11b15fc164256318da557d3
#
_cell.length_a   1.000
_cell.length_b   1.000
_cell.length_c   1.000
_cell.angle_alpha   90.00
_cell.angle_beta   90.00
_cell.angle_gamma   90.00
#
_symmetry.space_group_name_H-M   'P 1'
#
loop_
_entity.id
_entity.type
_entity.pdbx_description
1 polymer ?
#
loop_
_entity_poly.entity_id
_entity_poly.type
_entity_poly.pdbx_seq_one_letter_code
_entity_poly.pdbx_strand_id
1 'polypeptide(L)'
;MDNIKGELISKINLSDIEAQIFLYLITNGKTPLAKISIALNLGLEKTADLLSSLIEKGLLMELSGEYQTFHPKFSIVNAYRLQCQRTGIAFKKNVQIDNLATSLERLYESARTK
;
A
#
# COMPACT_ATOMS: atom_id res chain seq x y z
N MET A 1 -19.18 5.76 4.67
CA MET A 1 -18.01 5.01 5.16
C MET A 1 -17.11 4.64 4.00
N ASP A 2 -15.89 5.03 4.09
CA ASP A 2 -14.96 4.74 3.00
C ASP A 2 -14.59 3.27 2.99
N ASN A 3 -14.76 2.63 1.86
CA ASN A 3 -14.37 1.25 1.68
C ASN A 3 -12.98 1.19 1.06
N ILE A 4 -12.03 1.87 1.70
CA ILE A 4 -10.68 2.00 1.14
C ILE A 4 -10.02 0.62 1.00
N LYS A 5 -10.14 -0.24 2.02
CA LYS A 5 -9.55 -1.57 1.94
C LYS A 5 -10.14 -2.36 0.78
N GLY A 6 -11.45 -2.31 0.62
CA GLY A 6 -12.11 -3.01 -0.49
C GLY A 6 -11.67 -2.49 -1.84
N GLU A 7 -11.44 -1.18 -1.96
CA GLU A 7 -10.96 -0.62 -3.23
C GLU A 7 -9.52 -1.00 -3.52
N LEU A 8 -8.68 -1.09 -2.49
CA LEU A 8 -7.32 -1.57 -2.69
C LEU A 8 -7.32 -3.01 -3.22
N ILE A 9 -8.21 -3.83 -2.68
CA ILE A 9 -8.32 -5.21 -3.13
C ILE A 9 -8.83 -5.28 -4.57
N SER A 10 -9.89 -4.55 -4.88
CA SER A 10 -10.54 -4.67 -6.19
C SER A 10 -9.81 -3.90 -7.30
N LYS A 11 -9.21 -2.76 -6.99
CA LYS A 11 -8.63 -1.89 -8.02
C LYS A 11 -7.13 -2.04 -8.17
N ILE A 12 -6.43 -2.37 -7.09
CA ILE A 12 -4.97 -2.53 -7.10
C ILE A 12 -4.57 -4.00 -6.98
N ASN A 13 -5.55 -4.87 -6.81
CA ASN A 13 -5.35 -6.32 -6.76
C ASN A 13 -4.50 -6.77 -5.57
N LEU A 14 -4.74 -6.18 -4.42
CA LEU A 14 -4.10 -6.61 -3.19
C LEU A 14 -4.93 -7.71 -2.52
N SER A 15 -4.27 -8.58 -1.75
CA SER A 15 -5.00 -9.46 -0.87
C SER A 15 -5.50 -8.68 0.34
N ASP A 16 -6.41 -9.27 1.11
CA ASP A 16 -6.93 -8.60 2.32
C ASP A 16 -5.80 -8.22 3.27
N ILE A 17 -4.88 -9.16 3.51
CA ILE A 17 -3.76 -8.92 4.42
C ILE A 17 -2.80 -7.86 3.86
N GLU A 18 -2.55 -7.90 2.56
CA GLU A 18 -1.71 -6.87 1.95
C GLU A 18 -2.31 -5.48 2.11
N ALA A 19 -3.62 -5.37 1.94
CA ALA A 19 -4.31 -4.10 2.13
C ALA A 19 -4.20 -3.62 3.58
N GLN A 20 -4.31 -4.55 4.54
CA GLN A 20 -4.15 -4.20 5.95
C GLN A 20 -2.74 -3.68 6.25
N ILE A 21 -1.72 -4.33 5.72
CA ILE A 21 -0.33 -3.90 5.92
C ILE A 21 -0.12 -2.50 5.31
N PHE A 22 -0.62 -2.31 4.10
CA PHE A 22 -0.46 -1.03 3.42
C PHE A 22 -1.11 0.10 4.22
N LEU A 23 -2.35 -0.12 4.69
CA LEU A 23 -3.07 0.88 5.47
C LEU A 23 -2.38 1.14 6.81
N TYR A 24 -1.84 0.09 7.44
CA TYR A 24 -1.09 0.27 8.67
C TYR A 24 0.11 1.19 8.46
N LEU A 25 0.85 1.00 7.37
CA LEU A 25 2.01 1.82 7.07
C LEU A 25 1.64 3.24 6.65
N ILE A 26 0.51 3.40 5.96
CA ILE A 26 0.01 4.74 5.62
C ILE A 26 -0.23 5.55 6.89
N THR A 27 -0.81 4.92 7.91
CA THR A 27 -1.22 5.63 9.12
C THR A 27 -0.13 5.71 10.18
N ASN A 28 0.85 4.81 10.17
CA ASN A 28 1.88 4.76 11.21
C ASN A 28 3.26 5.21 10.73
N GLY A 29 3.47 5.30 9.43
CA GLY A 29 4.75 5.69 8.88
C GLY A 29 5.77 4.57 8.91
N LYS A 30 7.03 4.94 8.84
CA LYS A 30 8.14 4.00 8.75
C LYS A 30 8.17 3.05 9.94
N THR A 31 8.22 1.74 9.68
CA THR A 31 8.07 0.73 10.71
C THR A 31 8.95 -0.49 10.40
N PRO A 32 9.65 -1.03 11.40
CA PRO A 32 10.46 -2.24 11.18
C PRO A 32 9.58 -3.49 11.11
N LEU A 33 10.13 -4.53 10.50
CA LEU A 33 9.43 -5.79 10.27
C LEU A 33 8.80 -6.37 11.54
N ALA A 34 9.56 -6.43 12.62
CA ALA A 34 9.08 -7.04 13.85
C ALA A 34 7.85 -6.32 14.40
N LYS A 35 7.84 -4.99 14.30
CA LYS A 35 6.71 -4.22 14.80
C LYS A 35 5.46 -4.42 13.96
N ILE A 36 5.62 -4.53 12.64
CA ILE A 36 4.49 -4.83 11.75
C ILE A 36 3.93 -6.21 12.08
N SER A 37 4.80 -7.18 12.26
CA SER A 37 4.41 -8.55 12.59
C SER A 37 3.57 -8.59 13.87
N ILE A 38 4.01 -7.89 14.89
CA ILE A 38 3.30 -7.85 16.17
C ILE A 38 1.96 -7.13 16.02
N ALA A 39 1.97 -5.98 15.35
CA ALA A 39 0.76 -5.17 15.22
C ALA A 39 -0.36 -5.90 14.49
N LEU A 40 -0.02 -6.73 13.52
CA LEU A 40 -1.01 -7.43 12.71
C LEU A 40 -1.15 -8.91 13.09
N ASN A 41 -0.45 -9.31 14.14
CA ASN A 41 -0.51 -10.69 14.65
C ASN A 41 -0.17 -11.71 13.58
N LEU A 42 0.93 -11.47 12.87
CA LEU A 42 1.42 -12.35 11.82
C LEU A 42 2.80 -12.87 12.17
N GLY A 43 3.17 -14.05 11.66
CA GLY A 43 4.53 -14.55 11.82
C GLY A 43 5.52 -13.70 11.06
N LEU A 44 6.78 -13.67 11.51
CA LEU A 44 7.82 -12.87 10.87
C LEU A 44 8.03 -13.25 9.40
N GLU A 45 8.08 -14.54 9.12
CA GLU A 45 8.31 -15.01 7.76
C GLU A 45 7.17 -14.61 6.83
N LYS A 46 5.92 -14.79 7.28
CA LYS A 46 4.77 -14.42 6.47
C LYS A 46 4.73 -12.91 6.25
N THR A 47 5.05 -12.13 7.29
CA THR A 47 5.08 -10.68 7.17
C THR A 47 6.13 -10.24 6.16
N ALA A 48 7.32 -10.86 6.19
CA ALA A 48 8.38 -10.53 5.25
C ALA A 48 7.95 -10.83 3.81
N ASP A 49 7.29 -11.96 3.59
CA ASP A 49 6.81 -12.34 2.26
C ASP A 49 5.77 -11.35 1.74
N LEU A 50 4.85 -10.94 2.61
CA LEU A 50 3.82 -9.97 2.22
C LEU A 50 4.42 -8.60 1.91
N LEU A 51 5.40 -8.17 2.70
CA LEU A 51 6.08 -6.90 2.45
C LEU A 51 6.85 -6.95 1.13
N SER A 52 7.50 -8.06 0.82
CA SER A 52 8.18 -8.23 -0.46
C SER A 52 7.20 -8.12 -1.62
N SER A 53 6.03 -8.73 -1.48
CA SER A 53 4.99 -8.65 -2.51
C SER A 53 4.55 -7.19 -2.72
N LEU A 54 4.35 -6.44 -1.64
CA LEU A 54 3.95 -5.03 -1.75
C LEU A 54 5.03 -4.18 -2.38
N ILE A 55 6.30 -4.48 -2.12
CA ILE A 55 7.41 -3.79 -2.76
C ILE A 55 7.39 -4.06 -4.27
N GLU A 56 7.17 -5.31 -4.67
CA GLU A 56 7.10 -5.67 -6.08
C GLU A 56 5.93 -4.98 -6.79
N LYS A 57 4.85 -4.75 -6.07
CA LYS A 57 3.69 -4.06 -6.62
C LYS A 57 3.87 -2.55 -6.68
N GLY A 58 4.98 -2.04 -6.17
CA GLY A 58 5.31 -0.62 -6.29
C GLY A 58 4.71 0.27 -5.22
N LEU A 59 4.27 -0.32 -4.10
CA LEU A 59 3.58 0.42 -3.04
C LEU A 59 4.48 0.80 -1.88
N LEU A 60 5.52 0.03 -1.62
CA LEU A 60 6.39 0.22 -0.45
C LEU A 60 7.84 0.28 -0.85
N MET A 61 8.64 0.83 0.06
CA MET A 61 10.10 0.73 -0.02
C MET A 61 10.64 0.28 1.32
N GLU A 62 11.79 -0.36 1.30
CA GLU A 62 12.52 -0.71 2.51
C GLU A 62 13.80 0.11 2.57
N LEU A 63 14.09 0.65 3.75
CA LEU A 63 15.31 1.43 3.94
C LEU A 63 15.86 1.11 5.33
N SER A 64 17.03 0.52 5.37
CA SER A 64 17.72 0.20 6.62
C SER A 64 16.87 -0.64 7.58
N GLY A 65 16.16 -1.61 7.03
CA GLY A 65 15.35 -2.55 7.82
C GLY A 65 13.98 -2.04 8.20
N GLU A 66 13.62 -0.85 7.74
CA GLU A 66 12.28 -0.29 8.01
C GLU A 66 11.51 -0.16 6.71
N TYR A 67 10.20 -0.32 6.80
CA TYR A 67 9.32 -0.29 5.64
C TYR A 67 8.42 0.94 5.70
N GLN A 68 8.23 1.57 4.55
CA GLN A 68 7.35 2.75 4.46
C GLN A 68 6.69 2.81 3.10
N THR A 69 5.59 3.52 3.02
CA THR A 69 4.91 3.75 1.75
C THR A 69 5.52 4.96 1.05
N PHE A 70 5.43 4.98 -0.28
CA PHE A 70 5.60 6.22 -1.01
C PHE A 70 4.36 7.09 -0.73
N HIS A 71 4.44 8.37 -1.08
CA HIS A 71 3.25 9.22 -1.00
C HIS A 71 2.11 8.55 -1.78
N PRO A 72 0.89 8.53 -1.24
CA PRO A 72 -0.20 7.74 -1.86
C PRO A 72 -0.48 8.07 -3.33
N LYS A 73 -0.36 9.32 -3.73
CA LYS A 73 -0.58 9.66 -5.13
C LYS A 73 0.43 8.96 -6.03
N PHE A 74 1.66 8.83 -5.56
CA PHE A 74 2.66 8.09 -6.31
C PHE A 74 2.46 6.57 -6.19
N SER A 75 2.25 6.07 -4.96
CA SER A 75 2.13 4.63 -4.71
C SER A 75 0.99 4.01 -5.50
N ILE A 76 -0.19 4.62 -5.42
CA ILE A 76 -1.38 4.05 -6.04
C ILE A 76 -1.29 4.11 -7.55
N VAL A 77 -0.87 5.23 -8.10
CA VAL A 77 -0.74 5.36 -9.55
C VAL A 77 0.35 4.43 -10.08
N ASN A 78 1.46 4.32 -9.35
CA ASN A 78 2.55 3.44 -9.75
C ASN A 78 2.12 1.96 -9.73
N ALA A 79 1.40 1.57 -8.68
CA ALA A 79 0.89 0.19 -8.59
C ALA A 79 -0.08 -0.12 -9.71
N TYR A 80 -0.96 0.84 -10.03
CA TYR A 80 -1.91 0.67 -11.12
C TYR A 80 -1.17 0.55 -12.47
N ARG A 81 -0.16 1.38 -12.68
CA ARG A 81 0.63 1.33 -13.91
C ARG A 81 1.30 -0.02 -14.07
N LEU A 82 1.89 -0.55 -13.01
CA LEU A 82 2.53 -1.86 -13.06
C LEU A 82 1.52 -2.97 -13.30
N GLN A 83 0.33 -2.85 -12.72
CA GLN A 83 -0.73 -3.82 -12.96
C GLN A 83 -1.16 -3.81 -14.42
N CYS A 84 -1.29 -2.63 -15.02
CA CYS A 84 -1.63 -2.51 -16.43
C CYS A 84 -0.57 -3.19 -17.31
N GLN A 85 0.71 -3.02 -16.97
CA GLN A 85 1.78 -3.67 -17.71
C GLN A 85 1.68 -5.19 -17.64
N ARG A 86 1.39 -5.73 -16.45
CA ARG A 86 1.29 -7.18 -16.27
C ARG A 86 0.12 -7.78 -17.03
N THR A 87 -0.98 -7.05 -17.13
CA THR A 87 -2.18 -7.57 -17.79
C THR A 87 -2.30 -7.17 -19.25
N GLY A 88 -1.35 -6.40 -19.77
CA GLY A 88 -1.37 -5.97 -21.16
C GLY A 88 -2.38 -4.89 -21.46
N ILE A 89 -2.89 -4.22 -20.45
CA ILE A 89 -3.87 -3.15 -20.61
C ILE A 89 -3.13 -1.82 -20.71
N ALA A 90 -3.59 -0.96 -21.63
CA ALA A 90 -2.96 0.35 -21.79
C ALA A 90 -3.15 1.19 -20.52
N PHE A 91 -2.07 1.82 -20.06
CA PHE A 91 -2.13 2.71 -18.91
C PHE A 91 -2.75 4.03 -19.32
N LYS A 92 -3.87 4.37 -18.71
CA LYS A 92 -4.59 5.62 -18.97
C LYS A 92 -5.04 6.23 -17.66
N LYS A 93 -5.32 7.52 -17.67
CA LYS A 93 -5.89 8.17 -16.51
C LYS A 93 -7.17 7.45 -16.08
N ASN A 94 -7.28 7.17 -14.78
CA ASN A 94 -8.42 6.47 -14.22
C ASN A 94 -8.92 7.25 -13.00
N VAL A 95 -10.12 7.80 -13.11
CA VAL A 95 -10.68 8.65 -12.06
C VAL A 95 -10.84 7.89 -10.74
N GLN A 96 -11.20 6.62 -10.81
CA GLN A 96 -11.36 5.81 -9.60
C GLN A 96 -10.02 5.62 -8.89
N ILE A 97 -8.95 5.45 -9.64
CA ILE A 97 -7.61 5.32 -9.07
C ILE A 97 -7.19 6.65 -8.46
N ASP A 98 -7.45 7.76 -9.15
CA ASP A 98 -7.13 9.09 -8.63
C ASP A 98 -7.89 9.37 -7.34
N ASN A 99 -9.16 8.98 -7.28
CA ASN A 99 -9.98 9.18 -6.08
C ASN A 99 -9.48 8.34 -4.91
N LEU A 100 -9.06 7.11 -5.18
CA LEU A 100 -8.48 6.25 -4.16
C LEU A 100 -7.20 6.87 -3.60
N ALA A 101 -6.35 7.37 -4.48
CA ALA A 101 -5.11 8.02 -4.06
C ALA A 101 -5.38 9.24 -3.21
N THR A 102 -6.40 10.03 -3.55
CA THR A 102 -6.78 11.21 -2.79
C THR A 102 -7.29 10.84 -1.40
N SER A 103 -8.10 9.79 -1.31
CA SER A 103 -8.59 9.31 0.00
C SER A 103 -7.45 8.86 0.89
N LEU A 104 -6.49 8.15 0.33
CA LEU A 104 -5.33 7.69 1.09
C LEU A 104 -4.41 8.85 1.47
N GLU A 105 -4.32 9.86 0.62
CA GLU A 105 -3.52 11.04 0.92
C GLU A 105 -3.97 11.72 2.20
N ARG A 106 -5.27 11.76 2.45
CA ARG A 106 -5.81 12.35 3.67
C ARG A 106 -5.32 11.60 4.91
N LEU A 107 -5.35 10.26 4.85
CA LEU A 107 -4.86 9.44 5.95
C LEU A 107 -3.36 9.62 6.14
N TYR A 108 -2.63 9.64 5.05
CA TYR A 108 -1.18 9.77 5.06
C TYR A 108 -0.74 11.10 5.69
N GLU A 109 -1.35 12.19 5.26
CA GLU A 109 -0.99 13.52 5.75
C GLU A 109 -1.44 13.74 7.19
N SER A 110 -2.62 13.23 7.53
CA SER A 110 -3.12 13.32 8.90
C SER A 110 -2.16 12.64 9.88
N ALA A 111 -1.61 11.50 9.50
CA ALA A 111 -0.68 10.79 10.35
C ALA A 111 0.65 11.54 10.53
N ARG A 112 1.04 12.37 9.57
CA ARG A 112 2.32 13.07 9.60
C ARG A 112 2.26 14.48 10.17
N THR A 113 1.07 14.98 10.44
CA THR A 113 0.92 16.32 11.01
C THR A 113 0.73 16.30 12.52
N LYS A 114 0.79 15.16 13.14
CA LYS A 114 0.67 15.02 14.60
C LYS A 114 1.93 15.44 15.33
#